data_4234bbaf2bf6144575e9995f4a12ec76
#
_entry.id   4234bbaf2bf6144575e9995f4a12ec76
#
_cell.length_a   1.000
_cell.length_b   1.000
_cell.length_c   1.000
_cell.angle_alpha   90.00
_cell.angle_beta   90.00
_cell.angle_gamma   90.00
#
_symmetry.space_group_name_H-M   'P 1'
#
loop_
_entity.id
_entity.type
_entity.pdbx_description
1 polymer ?
#
loop_
_entity_poly.entity_id
_entity_poly.type
_entity_poly.pdbx_seq_one_letter_code
_entity_poly.pdbx_strand_id
1 'polypeptide(L)'
;MFSLLDKRFTDILVQPARKRNEYSAFCSMVDSADIPEHYKVIFFGDRGYTSYNNFAHVIEKGQYFLIRCNDKRASGMMGYPVDTLPAFDEDISLILTRSKAVSKYSRPELFSSYRYIYQNAPMDYLNDQRTEYDLALRLLRVQLDDGSYEN
;
A
#
# COMPACT_ATOMS: atom_id res chain seq x y z
N MET A 1 6.51 -9.16 13.41
CA MET A 1 6.84 -7.70 13.47
C MET A 1 7.97 -7.45 14.46
N PHE A 2 8.72 -6.38 14.26
CA PHE A 2 9.79 -5.94 15.15
C PHE A 2 9.59 -4.46 15.51
N SER A 3 9.55 -4.14 16.81
CA SER A 3 9.47 -2.76 17.28
C SER A 3 10.86 -2.13 17.25
N LEU A 4 11.05 -1.06 16.49
CA LEU A 4 12.30 -0.31 16.42
C LEU A 4 12.59 0.47 17.72
N LEU A 5 11.53 0.92 18.39
CA LEU A 5 11.65 1.68 19.64
C LEU A 5 12.02 0.75 20.81
N ASP A 6 11.29 -0.36 20.94
CA ASP A 6 11.50 -1.31 22.06
C ASP A 6 12.62 -2.32 21.77
N LYS A 7 13.10 -2.38 20.53
CA LYS A 7 14.14 -3.33 20.06
C LYS A 7 13.79 -4.79 20.35
N ARG A 8 12.50 -5.15 20.17
CA ARG A 8 12.00 -6.51 20.41
C ARG A 8 11.00 -6.94 19.35
N PHE A 9 10.84 -8.25 19.19
CA PHE A 9 9.75 -8.79 18.39
C PHE A 9 8.43 -8.63 19.14
N THR A 10 7.44 -8.06 18.45
CA THR A 10 6.08 -7.85 18.99
C THR A 10 5.13 -8.92 18.49
N ASP A 11 5.41 -9.49 17.31
CA ASP A 11 4.59 -10.53 16.73
C ASP A 11 5.41 -11.39 15.76
N ILE A 12 5.08 -12.69 15.69
CA ILE A 12 5.70 -13.68 14.79
C ILE A 12 4.60 -14.55 14.21
N LEU A 13 4.47 -14.56 12.89
CA LEU A 13 3.54 -15.44 12.19
C LEU A 13 4.31 -16.53 11.46
N VAL A 14 4.02 -17.79 11.81
CA VAL A 14 4.62 -18.97 11.17
C VAL A 14 3.67 -19.52 10.12
N GLN A 15 4.13 -19.59 8.89
CA GLN A 15 3.38 -20.16 7.77
C GLN A 15 3.98 -21.50 7.32
N PRO A 16 3.14 -22.50 6.93
CA PRO A 16 3.64 -23.73 6.33
C PRO A 16 4.43 -23.45 5.05
N ALA A 17 5.58 -24.10 4.87
CA ALA A 17 6.51 -23.84 3.77
C ALA A 17 5.87 -23.90 2.36
N ARG A 18 4.83 -24.74 2.18
CA ARG A 18 4.10 -24.91 0.91
C ARG A 18 2.99 -23.88 0.68
N LYS A 19 2.66 -23.04 1.69
CA LYS A 19 1.57 -22.06 1.64
C LYS A 19 2.06 -20.68 2.09
N ARG A 20 3.30 -20.34 1.78
CA ARG A 20 3.83 -19.03 2.12
C ARG A 20 3.10 -17.95 1.32
N ASN A 21 2.56 -16.99 2.05
CA ASN A 21 1.94 -15.79 1.50
C ASN A 21 2.28 -14.60 2.40
N GLU A 22 3.35 -13.91 2.06
CA GLU A 22 3.87 -12.78 2.85
C GLU A 22 2.90 -11.60 2.88
N TYR A 23 2.13 -11.36 1.81
CA TYR A 23 1.10 -10.32 1.77
C TYR A 23 -0.01 -10.60 2.78
N SER A 24 -0.54 -11.82 2.78
CA SER A 24 -1.58 -12.21 3.74
C SER A 24 -1.04 -12.22 5.19
N ALA A 25 0.22 -12.60 5.38
CA ALA A 25 0.86 -12.53 6.69
C ALA A 25 0.96 -11.09 7.20
N PHE A 26 1.35 -10.15 6.33
CA PHE A 26 1.40 -8.74 6.68
C PHE A 26 0.03 -8.22 7.11
N CYS A 27 -1.02 -8.46 6.30
CA CYS A 27 -2.39 -8.05 6.65
C CYS A 27 -2.82 -8.63 8.00
N SER A 28 -2.62 -9.95 8.22
CA SER A 28 -2.98 -10.59 9.48
C SER A 28 -2.26 -9.99 10.69
N MET A 29 -0.96 -9.68 10.54
CA MET A 29 -0.17 -9.06 11.62
C MET A 29 -0.60 -7.60 11.88
N VAL A 30 -0.97 -6.86 10.85
CA VAL A 30 -1.53 -5.51 11.00
C VAL A 30 -2.86 -5.58 11.72
N ASP A 31 -3.77 -6.46 11.28
CA ASP A 31 -5.12 -6.56 11.86
C ASP A 31 -5.08 -7.02 13.33
N SER A 32 -4.21 -7.97 13.67
CA SER A 32 -4.05 -8.49 15.03
C SER A 32 -3.27 -7.58 15.97
N ALA A 33 -2.57 -6.57 15.44
CA ALA A 33 -1.76 -5.70 16.28
C ALA A 33 -2.62 -4.95 17.31
N ASP A 34 -2.33 -5.17 18.60
CA ASP A 34 -2.95 -4.45 19.70
C ASP A 34 -2.25 -3.10 19.87
N ILE A 35 -2.92 -2.04 19.40
CA ILE A 35 -2.39 -0.68 19.42
C ILE A 35 -3.31 0.15 20.34
N PRO A 36 -2.80 0.63 21.48
CA PRO A 36 -3.60 1.46 22.37
C PRO A 36 -4.12 2.72 21.64
N GLU A 37 -5.33 3.15 21.97
CA GLU A 37 -6.07 4.22 21.28
C GLU A 37 -5.28 5.53 21.11
N HIS A 38 -4.40 5.84 22.04
CA HIS A 38 -3.60 7.07 22.01
C HIS A 38 -2.31 6.97 21.19
N TYR A 39 -2.00 5.79 20.64
CA TYR A 39 -0.77 5.58 19.89
C TYR A 39 -1.02 5.60 18.39
N LYS A 40 -0.06 6.15 17.67
CA LYS A 40 0.06 6.02 16.22
C LYS A 40 1.30 5.21 15.90
N VAL A 41 1.14 4.24 15.03
CA VAL A 41 2.20 3.32 14.61
C VAL A 41 2.48 3.53 13.13
N ILE A 42 3.75 3.52 12.75
CA ILE A 42 4.19 3.48 11.36
C ILE A 42 4.71 2.08 11.08
N PHE A 43 4.04 1.36 10.17
CA PHE A 43 4.49 0.06 9.69
C PHE A 43 5.53 0.25 8.59
N PHE A 44 6.76 -0.22 8.84
CA PHE A 44 7.83 -0.20 7.84
C PHE A 44 7.87 -1.50 7.06
N GLY A 45 7.96 -1.42 5.74
CA GLY A 45 8.07 -2.58 4.87
C GLY A 45 9.05 -2.37 3.73
N ASP A 46 9.60 -3.47 3.24
CA ASP A 46 10.41 -3.47 2.03
C ASP A 46 9.52 -3.53 0.76
N ARG A 47 10.16 -3.56 -0.41
CA ARG A 47 9.49 -3.61 -1.73
C ARG A 47 8.56 -4.82 -1.91
N GLY A 48 8.78 -5.89 -1.14
CA GLY A 48 7.95 -7.08 -1.16
C GLY A 48 6.53 -6.81 -0.69
N TYR A 49 6.33 -5.81 0.16
CA TYR A 49 5.01 -5.50 0.75
C TYR A 49 4.21 -4.43 -0.01
N THR A 50 4.70 -3.92 -1.14
CA THR A 50 3.98 -2.96 -1.98
C THR A 50 2.74 -3.59 -2.60
N SER A 51 1.57 -3.31 -2.05
CA SER A 51 0.27 -3.85 -2.47
C SER A 51 -0.86 -2.95 -1.98
N TYR A 52 -1.87 -2.74 -2.81
CA TYR A 52 -3.05 -1.96 -2.42
C TYR A 52 -3.74 -2.56 -1.20
N ASN A 53 -3.84 -3.89 -1.12
CA ASN A 53 -4.46 -4.55 0.01
C ASN A 53 -3.70 -4.29 1.32
N ASN A 54 -2.36 -4.38 1.29
CA ASN A 54 -1.53 -4.09 2.46
C ASN A 54 -1.69 -2.64 2.93
N PHE A 55 -1.73 -1.69 1.99
CA PHE A 55 -1.94 -0.28 2.31
C PHE A 55 -3.32 -0.07 2.96
N ALA A 56 -4.36 -0.69 2.37
CA ALA A 56 -5.72 -0.58 2.86
C ALA A 56 -5.86 -1.12 4.30
N HIS A 57 -5.27 -2.28 4.65
CA HIS A 57 -5.30 -2.81 6.00
C HIS A 57 -4.71 -1.83 7.03
N VAL A 58 -3.59 -1.19 6.71
CA VAL A 58 -2.99 -0.21 7.62
C VAL A 58 -3.86 1.05 7.76
N ILE A 59 -4.41 1.54 6.64
CA ILE A 59 -5.28 2.72 6.62
C ILE A 59 -6.58 2.47 7.39
N GLU A 60 -7.25 1.35 7.14
CA GLU A 60 -8.51 0.99 7.83
C GLU A 60 -8.30 0.76 9.33
N LYS A 61 -7.09 0.36 9.74
CA LYS A 61 -6.69 0.32 11.15
C LYS A 61 -6.40 1.71 11.74
N GLY A 62 -6.46 2.77 10.94
CA GLY A 62 -6.18 4.14 11.36
C GLY A 62 -4.70 4.40 11.69
N GLN A 63 -3.79 3.65 11.07
CA GLN A 63 -2.36 3.73 11.28
C GLN A 63 -1.63 4.20 10.02
N TYR A 64 -0.31 4.33 10.08
CA TYR A 64 0.54 4.80 9.00
C TYR A 64 1.48 3.70 8.50
N PHE A 65 1.97 3.84 7.29
CA PHE A 65 3.02 2.97 6.76
C PHE A 65 4.08 3.76 6.00
N LEU A 66 5.27 3.18 5.91
CA LEU A 66 6.35 3.59 5.03
C LEU A 66 6.89 2.33 4.35
N ILE A 67 6.57 2.14 3.09
CA ILE A 67 6.92 0.94 2.32
C ILE A 67 7.72 1.37 1.10
N ARG A 68 8.93 0.82 0.97
CA ARG A 68 9.75 1.04 -0.22
C ARG A 68 9.04 0.53 -1.46
N CYS A 69 9.11 1.30 -2.54
CA CYS A 69 8.53 0.95 -3.82
C CYS A 69 9.57 1.07 -4.93
N ASN A 70 9.62 0.14 -5.87
CA ASN A 70 10.46 0.31 -7.04
C ASN A 70 9.75 1.14 -8.12
N ASP A 71 10.52 1.75 -9.03
CA ASP A 71 10.02 2.64 -10.08
C ASP A 71 8.91 2.01 -10.93
N LYS A 72 9.05 0.72 -11.29
CA LYS A 72 8.04 0.00 -12.07
C LYS A 72 6.70 -0.13 -11.33
N ARG A 73 6.74 -0.35 -10.01
CA ARG A 73 5.53 -0.41 -9.21
C ARG A 73 4.95 0.97 -8.96
N ALA A 74 5.80 1.95 -8.68
CA ALA A 74 5.35 3.32 -8.49
C ALA A 74 4.67 3.85 -9.76
N SER A 75 5.25 3.69 -10.94
CA SER A 75 4.61 4.10 -12.19
C SER A 75 3.39 3.24 -12.55
N GLY A 76 3.45 1.92 -12.36
CA GLY A 76 2.35 1.01 -12.72
C GLY A 76 1.16 1.06 -11.76
N MET A 77 1.40 1.08 -10.44
CA MET A 77 0.36 1.14 -9.42
C MET A 77 -0.12 2.57 -9.17
N MET A 78 0.81 3.49 -8.95
CA MET A 78 0.48 4.88 -8.60
C MET A 78 0.16 5.72 -9.83
N GLY A 79 0.58 5.27 -11.03
CA GLY A 79 0.42 6.03 -12.27
C GLY A 79 1.30 7.27 -12.33
N TYR A 80 2.38 7.28 -11.57
CA TYR A 80 3.30 8.41 -11.46
C TYR A 80 4.61 8.12 -12.23
N PRO A 81 5.07 8.98 -13.13
CA PRO A 81 6.24 8.72 -13.99
C PRO A 81 7.56 8.93 -13.22
N VAL A 82 7.79 8.12 -12.19
CA VAL A 82 8.90 8.28 -11.24
C VAL A 82 10.29 8.17 -11.88
N ASP A 83 10.43 7.38 -12.94
CA ASP A 83 11.68 7.11 -13.64
C ASP A 83 12.22 8.32 -14.43
N THR A 84 11.37 9.31 -14.69
CA THR A 84 11.72 10.53 -15.43
C THR A 84 11.88 11.76 -14.56
N LEU A 85 11.66 11.63 -13.26
CA LEU A 85 11.62 12.77 -12.33
C LEU A 85 12.81 12.76 -11.37
N PRO A 86 13.30 13.95 -10.97
CA PRO A 86 14.23 14.10 -9.85
C PRO A 86 13.54 13.72 -8.52
N ALA A 87 14.16 14.03 -7.40
CA ALA A 87 13.53 13.89 -6.09
C ALA A 87 12.22 14.70 -6.03
N PHE A 88 11.19 14.13 -5.41
CA PHE A 88 9.88 14.74 -5.24
C PHE A 88 9.19 14.22 -3.97
N ASP A 89 8.12 14.92 -3.58
CA ASP A 89 7.26 14.58 -2.46
C ASP A 89 5.84 15.01 -2.83
N GLU A 90 4.96 14.05 -3.16
CA GLU A 90 3.67 14.31 -3.77
C GLU A 90 2.55 13.50 -3.10
N ASP A 91 1.42 14.17 -2.88
CA ASP A 91 0.19 13.51 -2.46
C ASP A 91 -0.55 12.94 -3.68
N ILE A 92 -0.91 11.67 -3.61
CA ILE A 92 -1.59 10.93 -4.67
C ILE A 92 -2.94 10.43 -4.16
N SER A 93 -3.98 10.64 -4.95
CA SER A 93 -5.31 10.09 -4.69
C SER A 93 -5.68 9.10 -5.78
N LEU A 94 -5.97 7.86 -5.39
CA LEU A 94 -6.36 6.78 -6.27
C LEU A 94 -7.76 6.27 -5.89
N ILE A 95 -8.49 5.78 -6.87
CA ILE A 95 -9.78 5.13 -6.68
C ILE A 95 -9.66 3.70 -7.21
N LEU A 96 -9.66 2.74 -6.30
CA LEU A 96 -9.57 1.32 -6.64
C LEU A 96 -10.95 0.77 -6.93
N THR A 97 -11.11 0.01 -8.02
CA THR A 97 -12.40 -0.60 -8.38
C THR A 97 -12.20 -1.91 -9.16
N ARG A 98 -13.16 -2.82 -9.04
CA ARG A 98 -13.26 -4.03 -9.87
C ARG A 98 -14.13 -3.84 -11.11
N SER A 99 -14.73 -2.67 -11.28
CA SER A 99 -15.61 -2.35 -12.41
C SER A 99 -14.86 -1.54 -13.48
N LYS A 100 -14.66 -2.14 -14.65
CA LYS A 100 -14.11 -1.44 -15.81
C LYS A 100 -15.04 -0.37 -16.35
N ALA A 101 -16.34 -0.55 -16.21
CA ALA A 101 -17.33 0.43 -16.65
C ALA A 101 -17.29 1.69 -15.80
N VAL A 102 -17.22 1.53 -14.47
CA VAL A 102 -17.12 2.66 -13.54
C VAL A 102 -15.84 3.45 -13.79
N SER A 103 -14.69 2.79 -13.91
CA SER A 103 -13.41 3.46 -14.13
C SER A 103 -13.35 4.23 -15.46
N LYS A 104 -14.17 3.87 -16.44
CA LYS A 104 -14.10 4.47 -17.78
C LYS A 104 -15.19 5.53 -18.07
N TYR A 105 -16.38 5.40 -17.46
CA TYR A 105 -17.53 6.18 -17.90
C TYR A 105 -18.20 7.01 -16.83
N SER A 106 -18.08 6.65 -15.56
CA SER A 106 -18.86 7.30 -14.51
C SER A 106 -18.36 8.69 -14.13
N ARG A 107 -17.04 8.89 -14.14
CA ARG A 107 -16.40 10.17 -13.78
C ARG A 107 -15.17 10.40 -14.66
N PRO A 108 -15.33 10.89 -15.89
CA PRO A 108 -14.24 11.08 -16.86
C PRO A 108 -13.09 11.95 -16.32
N GLU A 109 -13.41 12.93 -15.49
CA GLU A 109 -12.44 13.84 -14.85
C GLU A 109 -11.49 13.14 -13.87
N LEU A 110 -11.91 11.98 -13.33
CA LEU A 110 -11.11 11.17 -12.41
C LEU A 110 -10.47 9.95 -13.09
N PHE A 111 -10.54 9.86 -14.41
CA PHE A 111 -10.06 8.68 -15.14
C PHE A 111 -8.60 8.33 -14.81
N SER A 112 -7.73 9.32 -14.66
CA SER A 112 -6.33 9.13 -14.31
C SER A 112 -6.13 8.58 -12.88
N SER A 113 -7.10 8.80 -11.99
CA SER A 113 -7.06 8.35 -10.59
C SER A 113 -7.57 6.93 -10.43
N TYR A 114 -8.37 6.41 -11.36
CA TYR A 114 -8.89 5.05 -11.25
C TYR A 114 -7.82 3.98 -11.46
N ARG A 115 -7.88 2.95 -10.62
CA ARG A 115 -7.05 1.73 -10.75
C ARG A 115 -7.96 0.51 -10.73
N TYR A 116 -7.89 -0.26 -11.82
CA TYR A 116 -8.64 -1.51 -11.93
C TYR A 116 -7.97 -2.63 -11.15
N ILE A 117 -8.73 -3.24 -10.26
CA ILE A 117 -8.29 -4.40 -9.47
C ILE A 117 -8.86 -5.67 -10.09
N TYR A 118 -7.99 -6.57 -10.52
CA TYR A 118 -8.40 -7.86 -11.06
C TYR A 118 -9.18 -8.69 -10.03
N GLN A 119 -10.13 -9.51 -10.50
CA GLN A 119 -11.00 -10.30 -9.62
C GLN A 119 -10.24 -11.26 -8.69
N ASN A 120 -9.11 -11.79 -9.15
CA ASN A 120 -8.25 -12.69 -8.38
C ASN A 120 -7.16 -11.96 -7.56
N ALA A 121 -7.07 -10.65 -7.66
CA ALA A 121 -6.13 -9.87 -6.85
C ALA A 121 -6.73 -9.59 -5.46
N PRO A 122 -5.97 -9.78 -4.38
CA PRO A 122 -6.44 -9.45 -3.04
C PRO A 122 -6.80 -7.97 -2.95
N MET A 123 -7.99 -7.69 -2.45
CA MET A 123 -8.45 -6.36 -2.03
C MET A 123 -9.69 -6.56 -1.15
N ASP A 124 -9.46 -6.75 0.14
CA ASP A 124 -10.46 -7.21 1.10
C ASP A 124 -11.54 -6.17 1.37
N TYR A 125 -11.25 -4.91 1.07
CA TYR A 125 -12.16 -3.78 1.25
C TYR A 125 -12.99 -3.43 -0.01
N LEU A 126 -12.89 -4.24 -1.08
CA LEU A 126 -13.78 -4.15 -2.25
C LEU A 126 -14.73 -5.35 -2.30
N ASN A 127 -16.03 -5.07 -2.19
CA ASN A 127 -17.11 -6.06 -2.23
C ASN A 127 -18.36 -5.47 -2.88
N ASP A 128 -19.49 -6.19 -2.86
CA ASP A 128 -20.74 -5.76 -3.48
C ASP A 128 -21.33 -4.48 -2.85
N GLN A 129 -20.99 -4.19 -1.59
CA GLN A 129 -21.45 -2.99 -0.90
C GLN A 129 -20.48 -1.81 -1.06
N ARG A 130 -19.17 -2.09 -1.17
CA ARG A 130 -18.12 -1.11 -1.38
C ARG A 130 -17.43 -1.39 -2.72
N THR A 131 -17.97 -0.85 -3.78
CA THR A 131 -17.49 -1.07 -5.17
C THR A 131 -16.30 -0.20 -5.56
N GLU A 132 -16.02 0.83 -4.76
CA GLU A 132 -14.86 1.72 -4.89
C GLU A 132 -14.17 1.88 -3.54
N TYR A 133 -12.85 2.03 -3.58
CA TYR A 133 -12.02 2.30 -2.42
C TYR A 133 -11.12 3.49 -2.71
N ASP A 134 -11.33 4.58 -1.97
CA ASP A 134 -10.47 5.77 -2.05
C ASP A 134 -9.18 5.53 -1.30
N LEU A 135 -8.05 5.66 -2.00
CA LEU A 135 -6.71 5.43 -1.46
C LEU A 135 -5.88 6.70 -1.58
N ALA A 136 -5.68 7.39 -0.47
CA ALA A 136 -4.79 8.53 -0.38
C ALA A 136 -3.38 8.07 0.04
N LEU A 137 -2.37 8.44 -0.73
CA LEU A 137 -0.98 8.09 -0.51
C LEU A 137 -0.11 9.34 -0.62
N ARG A 138 1.02 9.33 0.07
CA ARG A 138 2.13 10.24 -0.16
C ARG A 138 3.28 9.46 -0.78
N LEU A 139 3.67 9.84 -1.99
CA LEU A 139 4.77 9.22 -2.72
C LEU A 139 6.00 10.12 -2.62
N LEU A 140 7.09 9.54 -2.12
CA LEU A 140 8.36 10.24 -2.00
C LEU A 140 9.39 9.59 -2.93
N ARG A 141 10.22 10.42 -3.54
CA ARG A 141 11.44 10.01 -4.22
C ARG A 141 12.59 10.80 -3.64
N VAL A 142 13.51 10.12 -3.02
CA VAL A 142 14.68 10.74 -2.39
C VAL A 142 15.95 10.32 -3.10
N GLN A 143 16.87 11.27 -3.28
CA GLN A 143 18.20 10.96 -3.76
C GLN A 143 19.06 10.51 -2.58
N LEU A 144 19.77 9.41 -2.77
CA LEU A 144 20.72 8.89 -1.79
C LEU A 144 22.12 9.50 -2.02
N ASP A 145 23.00 9.32 -1.03
CA ASP A 145 24.37 9.87 -1.06
C ASP A 145 25.21 9.36 -2.24
N ASP A 146 24.91 8.17 -2.75
CA ASP A 146 25.56 7.58 -3.94
C ASP A 146 24.98 8.07 -5.26
N GLY A 147 24.01 8.98 -5.23
CA GLY A 147 23.33 9.53 -6.40
C GLY A 147 22.18 8.69 -6.93
N SER A 148 21.94 7.51 -6.37
CA SER A 148 20.77 6.68 -6.69
C SER A 148 19.48 7.27 -6.09
N TYR A 149 18.32 6.71 -6.46
CA TYR A 149 17.02 7.15 -5.97
C TYR A 149 16.25 5.99 -5.31
N GLU A 150 15.52 6.31 -4.25
CA GLU A 150 14.56 5.44 -3.59
C GLU A 150 13.16 6.08 -3.52
N ASN A 151 12.13 5.23 -3.66
CA ASN A 151 10.72 5.62 -3.53
C ASN A 151 10.04 4.86 -2.41
#